data_8b436dd1e9288545c3ba2a313c730291
#
_entry.id   8b436dd1e9288545c3ba2a313c730291
#
_cell.length_a   1.000
_cell.length_b   1.000
_cell.length_c   1.000
_cell.angle_alpha   90.00
_cell.angle_beta   90.00
_cell.angle_gamma   90.00
#
_symmetry.space_group_name_H-M   'P 1'
#
loop_
_entity.id
_entity.type
_entity.pdbx_description
1 polymer ?
#
loop_
_entity_poly.entity_id
_entity_poly.type
_entity_poly.pdbx_seq_one_letter_code
_entity_poly.pdbx_strand_id
1 'polypeptide(L)'
;MYFSGQHGVMEISDAAGTPVRVGRLKNWSFTSQQSTLDTTSLQDTDATVVNGVRSANGQASLFYYSETVSNVERVGGRLIKTGGNSFDSQDFGVNAPPELCKIRLSVEGGGAIGVYAYITSFAMTCAVGEICSADFSFKVHGAPFEWSF
;
A
#
# COMPACT_ATOMS: atom_id res chain seq x y z
N MET A 1 -13.64 15.84 -16.19
CA MET A 1 -13.31 14.52 -16.78
C MET A 1 -13.41 13.46 -15.70
N TYR A 2 -14.03 12.36 -15.99
CA TYR A 2 -14.13 11.23 -15.05
C TYR A 2 -13.11 10.16 -15.43
N PHE A 3 -12.46 9.58 -14.43
CA PHE A 3 -11.53 8.47 -14.64
C PHE A 3 -12.18 7.15 -14.24
N SER A 4 -12.00 6.15 -15.08
CA SER A 4 -12.47 4.80 -14.79
C SER A 4 -11.46 4.05 -13.95
N GLY A 5 -11.92 3.11 -13.12
CA GLY A 5 -11.05 2.17 -12.41
C GLY A 5 -10.13 1.34 -13.32
N GLN A 6 -10.43 1.24 -14.60
CA GLN A 6 -9.53 0.60 -15.56
C GLN A 6 -8.18 1.30 -15.70
N HIS A 7 -8.12 2.57 -15.36
CA HIS A 7 -6.89 3.38 -15.42
C HIS A 7 -6.13 3.40 -14.09
N GLY A 8 -6.60 2.70 -13.09
CA GLY A 8 -5.90 2.59 -11.81
C GLY A 8 -4.62 1.78 -11.93
N VAL A 9 -3.52 2.30 -11.40
CA VAL A 9 -2.20 1.68 -11.44
C VAL A 9 -1.59 1.68 -10.04
N MET A 10 -0.92 0.61 -9.68
CA MET A 10 -0.12 0.53 -8.47
C MET A 10 1.31 0.14 -8.81
N GLU A 11 2.26 0.81 -8.20
CA GLU A 11 3.69 0.52 -8.31
C GLU A 11 4.24 0.30 -6.92
N ILE A 12 5.17 -0.63 -6.78
CA ILE A 12 5.81 -0.97 -5.51
C ILE A 12 7.31 -1.15 -5.70
N SER A 13 8.08 -0.74 -4.71
CA SER A 13 9.53 -0.99 -4.66
C SER A 13 10.04 -0.94 -3.22
N ASP A 14 11.35 -1.18 -3.05
CA ASP A 14 12.05 -0.86 -1.81
C ASP A 14 12.05 0.65 -1.57
N ALA A 15 12.31 1.06 -0.31
CA ALA A 15 12.39 2.48 0.05
C ALA A 15 13.44 3.25 -0.76
N ALA A 16 14.51 2.59 -1.19
CA ALA A 16 15.57 3.19 -2.01
C ALA A 16 15.44 2.92 -3.51
N GLY A 17 14.50 2.06 -3.91
CA GLY A 17 14.33 1.64 -5.30
C GLY A 17 13.39 2.52 -6.11
N THR A 18 13.34 2.26 -7.41
CA THR A 18 12.34 2.86 -8.31
C THR A 18 11.10 1.98 -8.32
N PRO A 19 9.90 2.53 -8.10
CA PRO A 19 8.67 1.77 -8.13
C PRO A 19 8.45 1.04 -9.46
N VAL A 20 8.05 -0.22 -9.37
CA VAL A 20 7.75 -1.08 -10.51
C VAL A 20 6.26 -1.41 -10.50
N ARG A 21 5.63 -1.33 -11.66
CA ARG A 21 4.21 -1.57 -11.80
C ARG A 21 3.84 -3.00 -11.39
N VAL A 22 2.81 -3.10 -10.55
CA VAL A 22 2.19 -4.37 -10.19
C VAL A 22 1.16 -4.71 -11.27
N GLY A 23 1.42 -5.77 -12.02
CA GLY A 23 0.52 -6.21 -13.07
C GLY A 23 -0.74 -6.91 -12.52
N ARG A 24 -1.81 -6.91 -13.31
CA ARG A 24 -3.05 -7.65 -13.02
C ARG A 24 -3.73 -7.23 -11.71
N LEU A 25 -3.74 -5.94 -11.44
CA LEU A 25 -4.44 -5.37 -10.32
C LEU A 25 -5.95 -5.38 -10.55
N LYS A 26 -6.71 -5.80 -9.53
CA LYS A 26 -8.19 -5.73 -9.55
C LYS A 26 -8.68 -4.37 -9.10
N ASN A 27 -8.19 -3.92 -7.93
CA ASN A 27 -8.58 -2.65 -7.34
C ASN A 27 -7.53 -2.19 -6.32
N TRP A 28 -7.61 -0.95 -5.95
CA TRP A 28 -6.89 -0.40 -4.80
C TRP A 28 -7.73 0.68 -4.13
N SER A 29 -7.48 0.90 -2.85
CA SER A 29 -8.08 1.99 -2.10
C SER A 29 -7.06 2.61 -1.15
N PHE A 30 -7.25 3.87 -0.84
CA PHE A 30 -6.39 4.64 0.06
C PHE A 30 -7.25 5.49 0.96
N THR A 31 -6.97 5.45 2.26
CA THR A 31 -7.69 6.23 3.26
C THR A 31 -6.70 7.00 4.12
N SER A 32 -6.90 8.29 4.24
CA SER A 32 -6.13 9.15 5.13
C SER A 32 -7.05 9.75 6.18
N GLN A 33 -6.60 9.78 7.41
CA GLN A 33 -7.35 10.30 8.54
C GLN A 33 -6.46 11.22 9.38
N GLN A 34 -7.08 12.21 9.99
CA GLN A 34 -6.43 13.08 10.94
C GLN A 34 -7.22 13.08 12.23
N SER A 35 -6.55 12.81 13.34
CA SER A 35 -7.17 12.94 14.65
C SER A 35 -7.28 14.42 15.04
N THR A 36 -8.24 14.73 15.90
CA THR A 36 -8.42 16.05 16.48
C THR A 36 -8.45 15.93 18.00
N LEU A 37 -7.95 16.96 18.68
CA LEU A 37 -8.00 17.07 20.12
C LEU A 37 -8.99 18.16 20.49
N ASP A 38 -9.92 17.82 21.36
CA ASP A 38 -10.93 18.78 21.84
C ASP A 38 -10.29 19.73 22.85
N THR A 39 -10.40 21.02 22.57
CA THR A 39 -9.90 22.10 23.43
C THR A 39 -11.02 22.98 23.96
N THR A 40 -12.28 22.55 23.82
CA THR A 40 -13.45 23.27 24.28
C THR A 40 -13.43 23.46 25.81
N SER A 41 -13.63 24.67 26.29
CA SER A 41 -13.72 24.99 27.71
C SER A 41 -15.17 25.20 28.14
N LEU A 42 -15.40 25.21 29.47
CA LEU A 42 -16.74 25.40 30.03
C LEU A 42 -17.40 26.72 29.64
N GLN A 43 -16.64 27.70 29.23
CA GLN A 43 -17.14 29.03 28.84
C GLN A 43 -17.36 29.18 27.33
N ASP A 44 -16.96 28.16 26.57
CA ASP A 44 -17.12 28.20 25.13
C ASP A 44 -18.55 27.87 24.73
N THR A 45 -19.11 28.64 23.80
CA THR A 45 -20.40 28.35 23.18
C THR A 45 -20.25 27.40 21.99
N ASP A 46 -19.10 27.41 21.36
CA ASP A 46 -18.77 26.55 20.21
C ASP A 46 -17.60 25.62 20.53
N ALA A 47 -17.63 24.44 19.95
CA ALA A 47 -16.54 23.48 20.13
C ALA A 47 -15.26 23.95 19.42
N THR A 48 -14.13 23.85 20.11
CA THR A 48 -12.81 24.14 19.55
C THR A 48 -11.95 22.89 19.54
N VAL A 49 -11.18 22.69 18.48
CA VAL A 49 -10.33 21.53 18.31
C VAL A 49 -8.97 21.93 17.74
N VAL A 50 -7.94 21.14 18.04
CA VAL A 50 -6.64 21.24 17.39
C VAL A 50 -6.34 19.94 16.66
N ASN A 51 -5.55 20.03 15.59
CA ASN A 51 -5.17 18.87 14.82
C ASN A 51 -4.19 17.99 15.60
N GLY A 52 -4.45 16.70 15.61
CA GLY A 52 -3.55 15.70 16.13
C GLY A 52 -2.71 15.04 15.02
N VAL A 53 -2.40 13.76 15.23
CA VAL A 53 -1.56 13.00 14.30
C VAL A 53 -2.38 12.54 13.09
N ARG A 54 -1.78 12.66 11.90
CA ARG A 54 -2.33 12.07 10.68
C ARG A 54 -1.91 10.62 10.55
N SER A 55 -2.79 9.79 10.04
CA SER A 55 -2.50 8.40 9.69
C SER A 55 -3.16 8.07 8.36
N ALA A 56 -2.57 7.14 7.65
CA ALA A 56 -3.13 6.67 6.40
C ALA A 56 -2.89 5.17 6.25
N ASN A 57 -3.78 4.52 5.57
CA ASN A 57 -3.66 3.12 5.20
C ASN A 57 -4.29 2.89 3.84
N GLY A 58 -4.04 1.74 3.29
CA GLY A 58 -4.62 1.35 2.03
C GLY A 58 -4.68 -0.16 1.88
N GLN A 59 -5.40 -0.57 0.86
CA GLN A 59 -5.53 -1.98 0.52
C GLN A 59 -5.63 -2.12 -0.99
N ALA A 60 -5.25 -3.29 -1.47
CA ALA A 60 -5.36 -3.62 -2.88
C ALA A 60 -5.60 -5.11 -3.06
N SER A 61 -6.25 -5.44 -4.16
CA SER A 61 -6.48 -6.82 -4.58
C SER A 61 -5.90 -7.01 -5.96
N LEU A 62 -5.26 -8.15 -6.18
CA LEU A 62 -4.65 -8.48 -7.47
C LEU A 62 -4.90 -9.94 -7.85
N PHE A 63 -4.91 -10.22 -9.15
CA PHE A 63 -4.90 -11.58 -9.66
C PHE A 63 -3.47 -12.09 -9.67
N TYR A 64 -3.29 -13.37 -9.35
CA TYR A 64 -1.97 -13.99 -9.47
C TYR A 64 -1.54 -14.01 -10.95
N TYR A 65 -0.38 -13.45 -11.19
CA TYR A 65 0.21 -13.40 -12.50
C TYR A 65 1.73 -13.57 -12.37
N SER A 66 2.28 -14.47 -13.12
CA SER A 66 3.72 -14.77 -13.06
C SER A 66 4.38 -14.53 -14.41
N GLU A 67 5.41 -13.75 -14.38
CA GLU A 67 6.39 -13.57 -15.46
C GLU A 67 7.76 -13.96 -14.91
N THR A 68 8.76 -13.10 -15.06
CA THR A 68 10.08 -13.31 -14.46
C THR A 68 10.01 -13.27 -12.94
N VAL A 69 9.25 -12.31 -12.40
CA VAL A 69 8.93 -12.22 -10.96
C VAL A 69 7.44 -12.01 -10.85
N SER A 70 6.75 -12.83 -10.05
CA SER A 70 5.31 -12.72 -9.90
C SER A 70 4.92 -11.43 -9.17
N ASN A 71 3.73 -10.90 -9.47
CA ASN A 71 3.18 -9.75 -8.75
C ASN A 71 2.92 -10.07 -7.28
N VAL A 72 2.53 -11.30 -6.97
CA VAL A 72 2.32 -11.77 -5.60
C VAL A 72 3.64 -11.78 -4.82
N GLU A 73 4.72 -12.20 -5.44
CA GLU A 73 6.06 -12.21 -4.85
C GLU A 73 6.52 -10.80 -4.50
N ARG A 74 6.30 -9.85 -5.40
CA ARG A 74 6.68 -8.45 -5.17
C ARG A 74 5.98 -7.83 -3.95
N VAL A 75 4.76 -8.24 -3.67
CA VAL A 75 3.97 -7.73 -2.56
C VAL A 75 4.13 -8.60 -1.32
N GLY A 76 3.85 -9.89 -1.46
CA GLY A 76 3.84 -10.83 -0.33
C GLY A 76 5.22 -11.06 0.26
N GLY A 77 6.26 -11.03 -0.57
CA GLY A 77 7.63 -11.17 -0.11
C GLY A 77 8.09 -10.07 0.85
N ARG A 78 7.37 -8.96 0.92
CA ARG A 78 7.65 -7.87 1.87
C ARG A 78 7.19 -8.19 3.29
N LEU A 79 6.29 -9.10 3.44
CA LEU A 79 5.73 -9.50 4.74
C LEU A 79 6.18 -10.90 5.13
N ILE A 80 6.11 -11.85 4.21
CA ILE A 80 6.41 -13.25 4.45
C ILE A 80 7.90 -13.47 4.26
N LYS A 81 8.54 -13.90 5.31
CA LYS A 81 9.96 -14.25 5.31
C LYS A 81 10.13 -15.74 5.41
N THR A 82 10.86 -16.29 4.48
CA THR A 82 11.23 -17.71 4.52
C THR A 82 12.72 -17.81 4.81
N GLY A 83 13.05 -18.47 5.89
CA GLY A 83 14.45 -18.67 6.24
C GLY A 83 15.20 -19.43 5.16
N GLY A 84 16.11 -18.76 4.49
CA GLY A 84 17.00 -19.37 3.52
C GLY A 84 16.51 -19.47 2.08
N ASN A 85 15.27 -19.07 1.81
CA ASN A 85 14.80 -18.91 0.45
C ASN A 85 14.76 -17.44 0.10
N SER A 86 15.55 -17.03 -0.84
CA SER A 86 15.48 -15.68 -1.35
C SER A 86 14.39 -15.59 -2.40
N PHE A 87 13.41 -14.76 -2.16
CA PHE A 87 12.46 -14.37 -3.19
C PHE A 87 13.13 -13.47 -4.22
N ASP A 88 14.07 -12.70 -3.79
CA ASP A 88 14.96 -11.91 -4.62
C ASP A 88 16.27 -11.63 -3.87
N SER A 89 17.17 -10.91 -4.51
CA SER A 89 18.44 -10.51 -3.92
C SER A 89 18.31 -9.53 -2.73
N GLN A 90 17.11 -9.11 -2.44
CA GLN A 90 16.80 -8.20 -1.32
C GLN A 90 16.12 -8.94 -0.19
N ASP A 91 16.34 -10.20 -0.16
CA ASP A 91 15.80 -11.08 0.83
C ASP A 91 16.14 -10.59 2.24
N PHE A 92 15.12 -10.57 3.04
CA PHE A 92 15.15 -10.03 4.38
C PHE A 92 15.78 -11.01 5.34
N GLY A 93 16.71 -11.72 5.17
CA GLY A 93 17.27 -12.64 6.14
C GLY A 93 16.30 -13.09 7.27
N VAL A 94 16.60 -14.18 7.91
CA VAL A 94 15.69 -14.92 8.81
C VAL A 94 15.04 -14.08 9.91
N ASN A 95 15.69 -13.04 10.38
CA ASN A 95 15.21 -12.22 11.51
C ASN A 95 15.03 -10.74 11.17
N ALA A 96 15.08 -10.38 9.90
CA ALA A 96 14.94 -8.98 9.54
C ALA A 96 13.49 -8.50 9.73
N PRO A 97 13.25 -7.27 10.17
CA PRO A 97 11.89 -6.74 10.27
C PRO A 97 11.26 -6.60 8.88
N PRO A 98 9.92 -6.51 8.76
CA PRO A 98 9.26 -6.18 7.52
C PRO A 98 9.88 -4.94 6.90
N GLU A 99 10.11 -4.99 5.60
CA GLU A 99 10.77 -3.89 4.91
C GLU A 99 9.80 -2.76 4.62
N LEU A 100 10.29 -1.52 4.77
CA LEU A 100 9.59 -0.33 4.34
C LEU A 100 9.56 -0.30 2.81
N CYS A 101 8.38 -0.15 2.25
CA CYS A 101 8.16 -0.13 0.81
C CYS A 101 7.78 1.27 0.33
N LYS A 102 8.12 1.57 -0.92
CA LYS A 102 7.48 2.65 -1.66
C LYS A 102 6.28 2.12 -2.39
N ILE A 103 5.12 2.73 -2.18
CA ILE A 103 3.89 2.39 -2.88
C ILE A 103 3.40 3.65 -3.59
N ARG A 104 3.21 3.55 -4.88
CA ARG A 104 2.68 4.63 -5.69
C ARG A 104 1.35 4.19 -6.31
N LEU A 105 0.30 4.89 -5.95
CA LEU A 105 -1.05 4.68 -6.46
C LEU A 105 -1.38 5.80 -7.43
N SER A 106 -1.73 5.45 -8.63
CA SER A 106 -2.00 6.45 -9.66
C SER A 106 -3.19 6.08 -10.51
N VAL A 107 -3.69 7.08 -11.23
CA VAL A 107 -4.68 6.88 -12.29
C VAL A 107 -3.99 7.31 -13.59
N GLU A 108 -3.94 6.42 -14.55
CA GLU A 108 -3.31 6.68 -15.85
C GLU A 108 -3.96 7.90 -16.52
N GLY A 109 -3.14 8.89 -16.84
CA GLY A 109 -3.62 10.16 -17.34
C GLY A 109 -4.16 11.13 -16.28
N GLY A 110 -4.14 10.73 -15.01
CA GLY A 110 -4.58 11.53 -13.87
C GLY A 110 -3.48 11.76 -12.85
N GLY A 111 -3.87 11.85 -11.59
CA GLY A 111 -2.95 12.12 -10.49
C GLY A 111 -2.35 10.86 -9.86
N ALA A 112 -1.47 11.07 -8.89
CA ALA A 112 -0.82 10.00 -8.15
C ALA A 112 -0.62 10.35 -6.67
N ILE A 113 -0.59 9.31 -5.83
CA ILE A 113 -0.17 9.37 -4.43
C ILE A 113 1.01 8.43 -4.28
N GLY A 114 2.12 8.92 -3.76
CA GLY A 114 3.27 8.10 -3.42
C GLY A 114 3.55 8.14 -1.92
N VAL A 115 3.64 6.99 -1.30
CA VAL A 115 3.82 6.85 0.15
C VAL A 115 4.86 5.80 0.48
N TYR A 116 5.49 5.97 1.64
CA TYR A 116 6.26 4.90 2.28
C TYR A 116 5.34 4.12 3.20
N ALA A 117 5.34 2.82 3.10
CA ALA A 117 4.41 1.98 3.84
C ALA A 117 5.01 0.63 4.22
N TYR A 118 4.44 0.04 5.27
CA TYR A 118 4.65 -1.35 5.63
C TYR A 118 3.44 -2.17 5.20
N ILE A 119 3.69 -3.33 4.59
CA ILE A 119 2.64 -4.31 4.31
C ILE A 119 2.24 -4.93 5.64
N THR A 120 0.98 -4.77 6.02
CA THR A 120 0.48 -5.23 7.32
C THR A 120 -0.26 -6.56 7.25
N SER A 121 -0.83 -6.88 6.10
CA SER A 121 -1.49 -8.17 5.89
C SER A 121 -1.41 -8.57 4.43
N PHE A 122 -1.38 -9.87 4.22
CA PHE A 122 -1.37 -10.47 2.89
C PHE A 122 -2.14 -11.78 2.95
N ALA A 123 -3.11 -11.95 2.07
CA ALA A 123 -3.90 -13.17 1.96
C ALA A 123 -3.97 -13.58 0.51
N MET A 124 -3.75 -14.86 0.24
CA MET A 124 -3.85 -15.43 -1.10
C MET A 124 -4.90 -16.53 -1.11
N THR A 125 -5.77 -16.50 -2.10
CA THR A 125 -6.86 -17.46 -2.24
C THR A 125 -6.82 -18.09 -3.61
N CYS A 126 -6.87 -19.42 -3.65
CA CYS A 126 -7.00 -20.19 -4.87
C CYS A 126 -8.12 -21.20 -4.69
N ALA A 127 -9.03 -21.25 -5.64
CA ALA A 127 -10.13 -22.22 -5.63
C ALA A 127 -10.28 -22.86 -7.01
N VAL A 128 -10.83 -24.07 -7.03
CA VAL A 128 -11.07 -24.80 -8.28
C VAL A 128 -12.06 -24.03 -9.14
N GLY A 129 -11.72 -23.79 -10.39
CA GLY A 129 -12.58 -23.07 -11.34
C GLY A 129 -12.47 -21.56 -11.26
N GLU A 130 -11.61 -21.03 -10.37
CA GLU A 130 -11.38 -19.59 -10.21
C GLU A 130 -9.92 -19.23 -10.44
N ILE A 131 -9.66 -17.97 -10.81
CA ILE A 131 -8.32 -17.44 -10.89
C ILE A 131 -7.84 -17.13 -9.48
N CYS A 132 -6.62 -17.55 -9.15
CA CYS A 132 -6.02 -17.20 -7.86
C CYS A 132 -5.89 -15.70 -7.70
N SER A 133 -6.22 -15.21 -6.52
CA SER A 133 -6.15 -13.79 -6.19
C SER A 133 -5.44 -13.57 -4.87
N ALA A 134 -4.95 -12.37 -4.67
CA ALA A 134 -4.31 -11.97 -3.43
C ALA A 134 -4.83 -10.60 -2.99
N ASP A 135 -5.05 -10.46 -1.70
CA ASP A 135 -5.44 -9.21 -1.05
C ASP A 135 -4.35 -8.82 -0.08
N PHE A 136 -4.00 -7.55 -0.07
CA PHE A 136 -3.05 -7.05 0.91
C PHE A 136 -3.45 -5.68 1.43
N SER A 137 -3.00 -5.38 2.63
CA SER A 137 -3.19 -4.08 3.28
C SER A 137 -1.84 -3.50 3.66
N PHE A 138 -1.75 -2.19 3.66
CA PHE A 138 -0.55 -1.50 4.07
C PHE A 138 -0.88 -0.31 4.96
N LYS A 139 0.07 0.07 5.81
CA LYS A 139 -0.02 1.25 6.65
C LYS A 139 1.10 2.21 6.29
N VAL A 140 0.74 3.46 6.06
CA VAL A 140 1.67 4.51 5.66
C VAL A 140 2.57 4.90 6.84
N HIS A 141 3.85 5.08 6.53
CA HIS A 141 4.86 5.56 7.45
C HIS A 141 5.33 6.94 7.03
N GLY A 142 5.05 7.93 7.86
CA GLY A 142 5.47 9.31 7.62
C GLY A 142 4.64 10.04 6.56
N ALA A 143 5.21 11.10 6.03
CA ALA A 143 4.56 11.92 5.02
C ALA A 143 4.65 11.28 3.63
N PRO A 144 3.66 11.52 2.76
CA PRO A 144 3.75 11.13 1.36
C PRO A 144 4.94 11.78 0.67
N PHE A 145 5.59 11.06 -0.25
CA PHE A 145 6.65 11.64 -1.08
C PHE A 145 6.10 12.21 -2.39
N GLU A 146 4.87 11.91 -2.75
CA GLU A 146 4.24 12.41 -3.97
C GLU A 146 2.74 12.65 -3.73
N TRP A 147 2.27 13.76 -4.23
CA TRP A 147 0.86 14.10 -4.30
C TRP A 147 0.64 14.96 -5.53
N SER A 148 -0.07 14.43 -6.51
CA SER A 148 -0.31 15.12 -7.78
C SER A 148 -1.74 15.03 -8.30
N PHE A 149 -2.67 14.80 -7.41
CA PHE A 149 -4.09 14.86 -7.78
C PHE A 149 -4.58 16.27 -7.97
#